data_5d0fcb80e2319e1bb45d1ece3b64c5fc
#
_entry.id   5d0fcb80e2319e1bb45d1ece3b64c5fc
#
_cell.length_a   1.000
_cell.length_b   1.000
_cell.length_c   1.000
_cell.angle_alpha   90.00
_cell.angle_beta   90.00
_cell.angle_gamma   90.00
#
_symmetry.space_group_name_H-M   'P 1'
#
loop_
_entity.id
_entity.type
_entity.pdbx_description
1 polymer ?
#
loop_
_entity_poly.entity_id
_entity_poly.type
_entity_poly.pdbx_seq_one_letter_code
_entity_poly.pdbx_strand_id
1 'polypeptide(L)'
;MHWITLILKNLLNENKEESDAIQILEDYCRESVRKSDYKNKRGFQIEHIVFNYLDYLLYRDGYEDEQKQVVNKLSNWEFQFRNSIEHFYPQHPLNGVIWDEQGELNSFGNLALISVSGNSMFSNRIPEEKAKVEHIINQSLKLEIMAHITKKSGWSKEKIKGHCDEMIAIIDNDIRKADS
;
A
#
# COMPACT_ATOMS: atom_id res chain seq x y z
N MET A 1 0.08 16.84 16.29
CA MET A 1 -1.17 17.58 15.94
C MET A 1 -2.03 16.65 15.10
N HIS A 2 -3.32 16.54 15.38
CA HIS A 2 -4.21 15.64 14.64
C HIS A 2 -4.55 16.24 13.27
N TRP A 3 -4.58 15.45 12.18
CA TRP A 3 -4.84 15.91 10.81
C TRP A 3 -6.17 16.68 10.67
N ILE A 4 -7.23 16.29 11.41
CA ILE A 4 -8.51 17.01 11.44
C ILE A 4 -8.31 18.45 11.93
N THR A 5 -7.47 18.68 12.95
CA THR A 5 -7.19 20.02 13.46
C THR A 5 -6.49 20.88 12.42
N LEU A 6 -5.62 20.29 11.58
CA LEU A 6 -4.96 20.97 10.47
C LEU A 6 -5.99 21.45 9.43
N ILE A 7 -6.88 20.53 9.02
CA ILE A 7 -7.94 20.86 8.05
C ILE A 7 -8.90 21.92 8.59
N LEU A 8 -9.38 21.76 9.83
CA LEU A 8 -10.28 22.74 10.45
C LEU A 8 -9.64 24.15 10.54
N LYS A 9 -8.36 24.22 10.92
CA LYS A 9 -7.63 25.50 10.92
C LYS A 9 -7.51 26.10 9.52
N ASN A 10 -7.36 25.29 8.51
CA ASN A 10 -7.29 25.74 7.13
C ASN A 10 -8.66 26.26 6.63
N LEU A 11 -9.74 25.48 6.85
CA LEU A 11 -11.09 25.85 6.45
C LEU A 11 -11.64 27.09 7.16
N LEU A 12 -11.18 27.37 8.39
CA LEU A 12 -11.53 28.58 9.13
C LEU A 12 -10.81 29.85 8.62
N ASN A 13 -9.87 29.70 7.71
CA ASN A 13 -9.15 30.80 7.11
C ASN A 13 -9.84 31.20 5.81
N GLU A 14 -10.66 32.28 5.84
CA GLU A 14 -11.58 32.73 4.79
C GLU A 14 -10.98 32.93 3.38
N ASN A 15 -9.65 32.88 3.25
CA ASN A 15 -8.94 33.12 1.98
C ASN A 15 -8.30 31.84 1.39
N LYS A 16 -8.68 30.64 1.83
CA LYS A 16 -8.07 29.40 1.35
C LYS A 16 -9.03 28.56 0.51
N GLU A 17 -8.49 28.01 -0.57
CA GLU A 17 -9.22 27.15 -1.50
C GLU A 17 -9.18 25.67 -1.07
N GLU A 18 -10.02 24.83 -1.68
CA GLU A 18 -10.05 23.37 -1.43
C GLU A 18 -8.70 22.69 -1.78
N SER A 19 -8.01 23.20 -2.80
CA SER A 19 -6.66 22.77 -3.19
C SER A 19 -5.64 22.90 -2.06
N ASP A 20 -5.76 23.93 -1.22
CA ASP A 20 -4.88 24.14 -0.06
C ASP A 20 -5.07 23.05 1.01
N ALA A 21 -6.32 22.58 1.17
CA ALA A 21 -6.61 21.51 2.11
C ALA A 21 -5.99 20.16 1.69
N ILE A 22 -6.01 19.85 0.39
CA ILE A 22 -5.35 18.66 -0.17
C ILE A 22 -3.84 18.74 0.04
N GLN A 23 -3.24 19.88 -0.29
CA GLN A 23 -1.79 20.09 -0.10
C GLN A 23 -1.36 19.90 1.36
N ILE A 24 -2.12 20.45 2.31
CA ILE A 24 -1.85 20.29 3.74
C ILE A 24 -1.92 18.83 4.17
N LEU A 25 -2.87 18.05 3.64
CA LEU A 25 -2.97 16.62 3.92
C LEU A 25 -1.81 15.84 3.31
N GLU A 26 -1.43 16.15 2.08
CA GLU A 26 -0.27 15.53 1.44
C GLU A 26 1.00 15.80 2.23
N ASP A 27 1.26 17.04 2.64
CA ASP A 27 2.43 17.41 3.43
C ASP A 27 2.45 16.72 4.80
N TYR A 28 1.29 16.62 5.44
CA TYR A 28 1.15 15.85 6.67
C TYR A 28 1.47 14.36 6.46
N CYS A 29 0.99 13.75 5.36
CA CYS A 29 1.26 12.37 5.04
C CYS A 29 2.74 12.14 4.73
N ARG A 30 3.37 13.00 3.91
CA ARG A 30 4.81 12.94 3.58
C ARG A 30 5.66 12.96 4.84
N GLU A 31 5.38 13.92 5.73
CA GLU A 31 6.13 14.06 6.99
C GLU A 31 5.92 12.86 7.92
N SER A 32 4.69 12.33 8.00
CA SER A 32 4.38 11.14 8.79
C SER A 32 5.10 9.91 8.26
N VAL A 33 5.09 9.71 6.94
CA VAL A 33 5.81 8.60 6.27
C VAL A 33 7.32 8.75 6.45
N ARG A 34 7.88 9.95 6.30
CA ARG A 34 9.30 10.23 6.54
C ARG A 34 9.73 9.85 7.95
N LYS A 35 8.91 10.20 8.96
CA LYS A 35 9.17 9.88 10.38
C LYS A 35 8.99 8.40 10.73
N SER A 36 8.22 7.67 9.94
CA SER A 36 7.91 6.26 10.23
C SER A 36 9.10 5.32 10.09
N ASP A 37 10.18 5.75 9.42
CA ASP A 37 11.37 4.91 9.14
C ASP A 37 11.04 3.58 8.46
N TYR A 38 10.03 3.59 7.58
CA TYR A 38 9.43 2.40 6.99
C TYR A 38 10.41 1.52 6.20
N LYS A 39 11.50 2.09 5.69
CA LYS A 39 12.55 1.34 4.94
C LYS A 39 13.29 0.35 5.82
N ASN A 40 13.46 0.68 7.10
CA ASN A 40 14.16 -0.15 8.09
C ASN A 40 13.21 -1.04 8.90
N LYS A 41 11.91 -0.75 8.87
CA LYS A 41 10.89 -1.56 9.55
C LYS A 41 10.46 -2.77 8.72
N ARG A 42 9.94 -3.79 9.40
CA ARG A 42 9.48 -5.04 8.79
C ARG A 42 8.17 -5.51 9.46
N GLY A 43 7.37 -6.24 8.70
CA GLY A 43 6.14 -6.84 9.22
C GLY A 43 5.19 -5.81 9.81
N PHE A 44 4.66 -6.11 10.97
CA PHE A 44 3.70 -5.26 11.69
C PHE A 44 4.30 -3.98 12.29
N GLN A 45 5.60 -3.78 12.21
CA GLN A 45 6.25 -2.53 12.64
C GLN A 45 6.05 -1.39 11.64
N ILE A 46 5.69 -1.71 10.38
CA ILE A 46 5.40 -0.70 9.36
C ILE A 46 4.07 -0.04 9.69
N GLU A 47 4.08 1.27 9.82
CA GLU A 47 2.88 2.03 10.20
C GLU A 47 1.83 2.06 9.07
N HIS A 48 0.56 2.01 9.44
CA HIS A 48 -0.56 1.99 8.48
C HIS A 48 -0.56 3.19 7.54
N ILE A 49 -0.03 4.34 7.99
CA ILE A 49 0.05 5.54 7.15
C ILE A 49 0.86 5.30 5.87
N VAL A 50 1.89 4.45 5.91
CA VAL A 50 2.74 4.13 4.76
C VAL A 50 1.91 3.43 3.67
N PHE A 51 1.09 2.45 4.04
CA PHE A 51 0.21 1.73 3.11
C PHE A 51 -0.89 2.65 2.55
N ASN A 52 -1.52 3.43 3.41
CA ASN A 52 -2.59 4.34 3.00
C ASN A 52 -2.06 5.44 2.07
N TYR A 53 -0.87 5.96 2.36
CA TYR A 53 -0.25 6.98 1.52
C TYR A 53 0.18 6.41 0.17
N LEU A 54 0.75 5.22 0.14
CA LEU A 54 1.07 4.53 -1.12
C LEU A 54 -0.18 4.31 -1.97
N ASP A 55 -1.28 3.79 -1.39
CA ASP A 55 -2.53 3.60 -2.13
C ASP A 55 -3.10 4.94 -2.64
N TYR A 56 -2.93 6.03 -1.88
CA TYR A 56 -3.27 7.38 -2.34
C TYR A 56 -2.43 7.81 -3.55
N LEU A 57 -1.12 7.59 -3.52
CA LEU A 57 -0.23 7.93 -4.65
C LEU A 57 -0.58 7.12 -5.90
N LEU A 58 -0.83 5.82 -5.74
CA LEU A 58 -1.28 4.93 -6.82
C LEU A 58 -2.64 5.38 -7.39
N TYR A 59 -3.55 5.86 -6.54
CA TYR A 59 -4.84 6.42 -6.96
C TYR A 59 -4.67 7.74 -7.72
N ARG A 60 -3.85 8.66 -7.19
CA ARG A 60 -3.64 10.00 -7.76
C ARG A 60 -2.91 9.95 -9.11
N ASP A 61 -1.82 9.18 -9.18
CA ASP A 61 -0.88 9.21 -10.30
C ASP A 61 -1.07 8.04 -11.28
N GLY A 62 -1.84 7.01 -10.90
CA GLY A 62 -1.96 5.77 -11.66
C GLY A 62 -0.75 4.85 -11.48
N TYR A 63 -0.87 3.64 -12.03
CA TYR A 63 0.21 2.67 -12.08
C TYR A 63 0.22 1.95 -13.42
N GLU A 64 1.38 1.91 -14.05
CA GLU A 64 1.62 1.17 -15.28
C GLU A 64 2.65 0.06 -15.01
N ASP A 65 2.34 -1.16 -15.40
CA ASP A 65 3.31 -2.26 -15.34
C ASP A 65 4.41 -2.10 -16.39
N GLU A 66 5.43 -2.99 -16.37
CA GLU A 66 6.55 -3.01 -17.32
C GLU A 66 6.10 -3.03 -18.81
N GLN A 67 4.86 -3.42 -19.09
CA GLN A 67 4.27 -3.47 -20.43
C GLN A 67 3.35 -2.28 -20.70
N LYS A 68 3.40 -1.24 -19.86
CA LYS A 68 2.54 -0.04 -19.92
C LYS A 68 1.04 -0.37 -19.87
N GLN A 69 0.68 -1.45 -19.20
CA GLN A 69 -0.72 -1.78 -18.91
C GLN A 69 -1.12 -1.10 -17.61
N VAL A 70 -2.17 -0.28 -17.69
CA VAL A 70 -2.78 0.31 -16.48
C VAL A 70 -3.41 -0.80 -15.68
N VAL A 71 -2.86 -1.08 -14.51
CA VAL A 71 -3.33 -2.15 -13.63
C VAL A 71 -4.60 -1.75 -12.89
N ASN A 72 -4.86 -0.47 -12.79
CA ASN A 72 -5.91 0.09 -11.93
C ASN A 72 -7.12 0.54 -12.73
N LYS A 73 -8.28 0.02 -12.41
CA LYS A 73 -9.56 0.65 -12.75
C LYS A 73 -9.83 1.78 -11.73
N LEU A 74 -9.01 2.82 -11.77
CA LEU A 74 -9.00 3.90 -10.78
C LEU A 74 -10.33 4.65 -10.62
N SER A 75 -11.13 4.72 -11.69
CA SER A 75 -12.36 5.50 -11.71
C SER A 75 -13.45 5.04 -10.72
N ASN A 76 -13.34 3.82 -10.17
CA ASN A 76 -14.33 3.23 -9.27
C ASN A 76 -13.72 2.70 -7.95
N TRP A 77 -12.45 3.01 -7.67
CA TRP A 77 -11.85 2.57 -6.42
C TRP A 77 -12.18 3.55 -5.29
N GLU A 78 -12.62 3.02 -4.15
CA GLU A 78 -13.00 3.79 -2.98
C GLU A 78 -12.11 3.45 -1.78
N PHE A 79 -11.65 4.48 -1.06
CA PHE A 79 -10.94 4.30 0.19
C PHE A 79 -11.86 3.68 1.24
N GLN A 80 -11.47 2.52 1.74
CA GLN A 80 -12.19 1.80 2.79
C GLN A 80 -11.39 1.83 4.10
N PHE A 81 -12.08 1.62 5.22
CA PHE A 81 -11.41 1.46 6.51
C PHE A 81 -10.64 0.14 6.54
N ARG A 82 -9.33 0.24 6.73
CA ARG A 82 -8.40 -0.88 6.75
C ARG A 82 -7.46 -0.71 7.94
N ASN A 83 -7.26 -1.76 8.71
CA ASN A 83 -6.45 -1.72 9.92
C ASN A 83 -5.75 -3.05 10.23
N SER A 84 -5.61 -3.93 9.23
CA SER A 84 -4.94 -5.22 9.37
C SER A 84 -3.87 -5.36 8.30
N ILE A 85 -2.61 -5.52 8.72
CA ILE A 85 -1.51 -5.83 7.81
C ILE A 85 -1.58 -7.32 7.50
N GLU A 86 -1.61 -7.64 6.22
CA GLU A 86 -1.71 -8.98 5.67
C GLU A 86 -0.43 -9.36 4.93
N HIS A 87 0.05 -10.59 5.14
CA HIS A 87 1.10 -11.20 4.36
C HIS A 87 0.50 -11.85 3.11
N PHE A 88 0.80 -11.34 1.94
CA PHE A 88 0.27 -11.91 0.70
C PHE A 88 0.79 -13.33 0.46
N TYR A 89 2.10 -13.57 0.56
CA TYR A 89 2.62 -14.89 0.81
C TYR A 89 2.61 -15.14 2.32
N PRO A 90 1.85 -16.12 2.81
CA PRO A 90 1.65 -16.29 4.25
C PRO A 90 2.89 -16.89 4.95
N GLN A 91 3.03 -16.59 6.24
CA GLN A 91 4.11 -17.17 7.05
C GLN A 91 3.98 -18.70 7.21
N HIS A 92 2.75 -19.19 7.24
CA HIS A 92 2.43 -20.63 7.39
C HIS A 92 1.40 -21.03 6.32
N PRO A 93 1.83 -21.24 5.05
CA PRO A 93 0.92 -21.56 3.96
C PRO A 93 0.18 -22.88 4.18
N LEU A 94 -1.13 -22.90 3.89
CA LEU A 94 -1.93 -24.14 3.91
C LEU A 94 -1.44 -25.12 2.85
N ASN A 95 -1.14 -24.60 1.66
CA ASN A 95 -0.59 -25.34 0.53
C ASN A 95 0.61 -24.55 0.01
N GLY A 96 1.82 -25.07 0.15
CA GLY A 96 3.03 -24.37 -0.30
C GLY A 96 4.24 -24.64 0.56
N VAL A 97 5.32 -23.95 0.25
CA VAL A 97 6.61 -24.11 0.95
C VAL A 97 6.69 -23.08 2.08
N ILE A 98 6.98 -23.53 3.28
CA ILE A 98 7.35 -22.64 4.38
C ILE A 98 8.73 -22.07 4.07
N TRP A 99 8.85 -20.75 4.05
CA TRP A 99 10.12 -20.10 3.86
C TRP A 99 10.82 -19.88 5.21
N ASP A 100 12.02 -20.40 5.34
CA ASP A 100 12.81 -20.28 6.57
C ASP A 100 13.33 -18.84 6.80
N GLU A 101 13.50 -18.09 5.72
CA GLU A 101 13.97 -16.72 5.77
C GLU A 101 12.80 -15.76 5.93
N GLN A 102 12.77 -15.04 7.06
CA GLN A 102 11.72 -14.10 7.40
C GLN A 102 11.89 -12.71 6.74
N GLY A 103 13.04 -12.46 6.08
CA GLY A 103 13.37 -11.17 5.50
C GLY A 103 12.38 -10.72 4.43
N GLU A 104 12.18 -11.54 3.40
CA GLU A 104 11.26 -11.26 2.31
C GLU A 104 9.80 -11.35 2.75
N LEU A 105 9.46 -12.32 3.60
CA LEU A 105 8.09 -12.46 4.12
C LEU A 105 7.60 -11.19 4.82
N ASN A 106 8.46 -10.60 5.65
CA ASN A 106 8.13 -9.40 6.43
C ASN A 106 8.49 -8.10 5.72
N SER A 107 8.95 -8.15 4.46
CA SER A 107 9.25 -6.95 3.69
C SER A 107 7.97 -6.21 3.27
N PHE A 108 8.08 -4.89 3.08
CA PHE A 108 6.97 -4.08 2.57
C PHE A 108 6.40 -4.63 1.25
N GLY A 109 7.25 -5.27 0.42
CA GLY A 109 6.84 -5.87 -0.85
C GLY A 109 5.81 -7.00 -0.72
N ASN A 110 5.81 -7.74 0.40
CA ASN A 110 4.88 -8.85 0.65
C ASN A 110 3.67 -8.46 1.50
N LEU A 111 3.57 -7.21 1.92
CA LEU A 111 2.55 -6.77 2.86
C LEU A 111 1.51 -5.87 2.19
N ALA A 112 0.26 -5.97 2.61
CA ALA A 112 -0.81 -5.07 2.24
C ALA A 112 -1.67 -4.73 3.45
N LEU A 113 -2.33 -3.55 3.42
CA LEU A 113 -3.26 -3.16 4.46
C LEU A 113 -4.68 -3.44 3.98
N ILE A 114 -5.42 -4.27 4.73
CA ILE A 114 -6.79 -4.67 4.42
C ILE A 114 -7.68 -4.61 5.66
N SER A 115 -8.96 -4.95 5.52
CA SER A 115 -9.87 -5.08 6.66
C SER A 115 -9.55 -6.34 7.48
N VAL A 116 -9.91 -6.33 8.78
CA VAL A 116 -9.77 -7.52 9.65
C VAL A 116 -10.55 -8.72 9.10
N SER A 117 -11.75 -8.49 8.57
CA SER A 117 -12.54 -9.55 7.93
C SER A 117 -11.86 -10.12 6.68
N GLY A 118 -11.25 -9.25 5.87
CA GLY A 118 -10.47 -9.66 4.70
C GLY A 118 -9.27 -10.52 5.08
N ASN A 119 -8.52 -10.10 6.11
CA ASN A 119 -7.40 -10.86 6.63
C ASN A 119 -7.83 -12.25 7.14
N SER A 120 -8.90 -12.32 7.92
CA SER A 120 -9.46 -13.59 8.39
C SER A 120 -9.88 -14.51 7.24
N MET A 121 -10.44 -13.96 6.16
CA MET A 121 -10.87 -14.70 4.98
C MET A 121 -9.66 -15.19 4.14
N PHE A 122 -8.63 -14.38 4.02
CA PHE A 122 -7.39 -14.78 3.35
C PHE A 122 -6.67 -15.91 4.10
N SER A 123 -6.62 -15.80 5.43
CA SER A 123 -5.99 -16.82 6.26
C SER A 123 -4.59 -17.20 5.72
N ASN A 124 -4.22 -18.47 5.78
CA ASN A 124 -2.94 -18.98 5.29
C ASN A 124 -2.97 -19.46 3.82
N ARG A 125 -3.89 -18.93 2.99
CA ARG A 125 -3.95 -19.25 1.56
C ARG A 125 -2.72 -18.69 0.84
N ILE A 126 -2.29 -19.43 -0.20
CA ILE A 126 -1.20 -18.96 -1.07
C ILE A 126 -1.65 -17.80 -1.98
N PRO A 127 -0.72 -17.02 -2.55
CA PRO A 127 -1.02 -15.85 -3.38
C PRO A 127 -1.98 -16.14 -4.55
N GLU A 128 -1.84 -17.30 -5.20
CA GLU A 128 -2.68 -17.70 -6.33
C GLU A 128 -4.15 -17.93 -5.93
N GLU A 129 -4.42 -18.28 -4.70
CA GLU A 129 -5.77 -18.42 -4.14
C GLU A 129 -6.31 -17.04 -3.68
N LYS A 130 -5.47 -16.23 -3.01
CA LYS A 130 -5.82 -14.88 -2.58
C LYS A 130 -6.16 -13.98 -3.76
N ALA A 131 -5.40 -14.06 -4.85
CA ALA A 131 -5.59 -13.26 -6.05
C ALA A 131 -6.95 -13.48 -6.76
N LYS A 132 -7.70 -14.53 -6.40
CA LYS A 132 -9.04 -14.81 -6.92
C LYS A 132 -10.17 -14.15 -6.12
N VAL A 133 -9.87 -13.61 -4.95
CA VAL A 133 -10.88 -13.05 -4.02
C VAL A 133 -11.01 -11.54 -4.26
N GLU A 134 -11.65 -11.17 -5.37
CA GLU A 134 -11.69 -9.81 -5.91
C GLU A 134 -12.13 -8.75 -4.89
N HIS A 135 -13.16 -9.01 -4.07
CA HIS A 135 -13.68 -8.04 -3.11
C HIS A 135 -12.70 -7.71 -1.98
N ILE A 136 -11.67 -8.57 -1.73
CA ILE A 136 -10.59 -8.27 -0.79
C ILE A 136 -9.44 -7.60 -1.53
N ILE A 137 -9.10 -8.09 -2.74
CA ILE A 137 -8.07 -7.50 -3.58
C ILE A 137 -8.36 -6.01 -3.82
N ASN A 138 -9.60 -5.67 -4.10
CA ASN A 138 -10.04 -4.29 -4.37
C ASN A 138 -10.00 -3.37 -3.13
N GLN A 139 -9.64 -3.86 -1.95
CA GLN A 139 -9.46 -3.02 -0.75
C GLN A 139 -8.17 -2.18 -0.78
N SER A 140 -7.17 -2.57 -1.56
CA SER A 140 -5.88 -1.87 -1.66
C SER A 140 -5.35 -1.92 -3.08
N LEU A 141 -4.95 -0.78 -3.63
CA LEU A 141 -4.35 -0.70 -4.96
C LEU A 141 -3.00 -1.43 -5.02
N LYS A 142 -2.22 -1.35 -3.93
CA LYS A 142 -1.01 -2.16 -3.78
C LYS A 142 -1.31 -3.64 -3.89
N LEU A 143 -2.38 -4.12 -3.26
CA LEU A 143 -2.79 -5.52 -3.29
C LEU A 143 -3.29 -5.93 -4.69
N GLU A 144 -3.97 -5.06 -5.41
CA GLU A 144 -4.33 -5.27 -6.82
C GLU A 144 -3.11 -5.52 -7.71
N ILE A 145 -2.06 -4.71 -7.53
CA ILE A 145 -0.79 -4.88 -8.25
C ILE A 145 -0.17 -6.24 -7.92
N MET A 146 -0.12 -6.62 -6.63
CA MET A 146 0.39 -7.92 -6.20
C MET A 146 -0.39 -9.09 -6.83
N ALA A 147 -1.71 -8.99 -6.86
CA ALA A 147 -2.59 -9.99 -7.49
C ALA A 147 -2.39 -10.05 -9.02
N HIS A 148 -2.21 -8.89 -9.68
CA HIS A 148 -1.90 -8.83 -11.11
C HIS A 148 -0.58 -9.52 -11.45
N ILE A 149 0.49 -9.21 -10.71
CA ILE A 149 1.81 -9.87 -10.86
C ILE A 149 1.65 -11.37 -10.69
N THR A 150 0.91 -11.81 -9.66
CA THR A 150 0.70 -13.23 -9.37
C THR A 150 -0.01 -13.96 -10.52
N LYS A 151 -1.08 -13.37 -11.05
CA LYS A 151 -1.84 -13.94 -12.19
C LYS A 151 -0.98 -14.07 -13.46
N LYS A 152 -0.01 -13.15 -13.64
CA LYS A 152 0.84 -13.08 -14.83
C LYS A 152 2.07 -13.99 -14.76
N SER A 153 2.72 -14.07 -13.60
CA SER A 153 4.05 -14.69 -13.46
C SER A 153 4.31 -15.42 -12.13
N GLY A 154 3.27 -15.59 -11.31
CA GLY A 154 3.42 -16.15 -9.95
C GLY A 154 4.01 -15.15 -8.95
N TRP A 155 4.09 -15.56 -7.69
CA TRP A 155 4.60 -14.75 -6.58
C TRP A 155 5.80 -15.43 -5.93
N SER A 156 7.00 -14.91 -6.16
CA SER A 156 8.27 -15.44 -5.67
C SER A 156 9.01 -14.42 -4.80
N LYS A 157 10.11 -14.85 -4.16
CA LYS A 157 10.99 -13.95 -3.39
C LYS A 157 11.53 -12.80 -4.25
N GLU A 158 11.92 -13.08 -5.50
CA GLU A 158 12.40 -12.06 -6.45
C GLU A 158 11.29 -11.07 -6.80
N LYS A 159 10.06 -11.54 -6.97
CA LYS A 159 8.89 -10.67 -7.22
C LYS A 159 8.58 -9.79 -6.01
N ILE A 160 8.66 -10.35 -4.80
CA ILE A 160 8.50 -9.57 -3.56
C ILE A 160 9.54 -8.46 -3.48
N LYS A 161 10.81 -8.78 -3.77
CA LYS A 161 11.89 -7.79 -3.73
C LYS A 161 11.68 -6.69 -4.78
N GLY A 162 11.43 -7.06 -6.02
CA GLY A 162 11.18 -6.08 -7.10
C GLY A 162 9.99 -5.19 -6.80
N HIS A 163 8.87 -5.77 -6.34
CA HIS A 163 7.70 -5.02 -5.93
C HIS A 163 7.98 -4.10 -4.72
N CYS A 164 8.81 -4.56 -3.76
CA CYS A 164 9.23 -3.72 -2.63
C CYS A 164 9.98 -2.48 -3.09
N ASP A 165 10.99 -2.68 -3.94
CA ASP A 165 11.83 -1.60 -4.46
C ASP A 165 11.00 -0.59 -5.26
N GLU A 166 10.07 -1.05 -6.07
CA GLU A 166 9.17 -0.22 -6.87
C GLU A 166 8.21 0.61 -6.01
N MET A 167 7.53 -0.01 -5.02
CA MET A 167 6.60 0.70 -4.14
C MET A 167 7.32 1.73 -3.26
N ILE A 168 8.53 1.42 -2.81
CA ILE A 168 9.38 2.38 -2.10
C ILE A 168 9.77 3.54 -3.01
N ALA A 169 10.12 3.26 -4.27
CA ALA A 169 10.50 4.29 -5.23
C ALA A 169 9.35 5.28 -5.52
N ILE A 170 8.11 4.81 -5.58
CA ILE A 170 6.92 5.68 -5.74
C ILE A 170 6.82 6.68 -4.58
N ILE A 171 6.91 6.20 -3.34
CA ILE A 171 6.86 7.05 -2.14
C ILE A 171 8.03 8.03 -2.13
N ASP A 172 9.25 7.56 -2.36
CA ASP A 172 10.47 8.38 -2.34
C ASP A 172 10.45 9.48 -3.41
N ASN A 173 9.91 9.17 -4.59
CA ASN A 173 9.81 10.14 -5.67
C ASN A 173 8.84 11.27 -5.31
N ASP A 174 7.71 10.97 -4.68
CA ASP A 174 6.75 11.99 -4.25
C ASP A 174 7.33 12.86 -3.13
N ILE A 175 7.99 12.26 -2.15
CA ILE A 175 8.65 13.00 -1.06
C ILE A 175 9.72 13.94 -1.62
N ARG A 176 10.55 13.50 -2.57
CA ARG A 176 11.61 14.33 -3.18
C ARG A 176 11.07 15.48 -4.03
N LYS A 177 9.97 15.26 -4.76
CA LYS A 177 9.34 16.31 -5.57
C LYS A 177 8.78 17.45 -4.72
N ALA A 178 8.35 17.16 -3.50
CA ALA A 178 7.84 18.17 -2.58
C ALA A 178 8.95 18.97 -1.89
N ASP A 179 10.19 18.46 -1.87
CA ASP A 179 11.36 19.14 -1.29
C ASP A 179 12.11 20.02 -2.33
N SER A 180 11.74 19.97 -3.62
CA SER A 180 12.34 20.71 -4.73
C SER A 180 11.53 21.96 -5.09
#